data_e789c772d3d630ceedf4821ca37da852
#
_entry.id   e789c772d3d630ceedf4821ca37da852
#
_cell.length_a   1.000
_cell.length_b   1.000
_cell.length_c   1.000
_cell.angle_alpha   90.00
_cell.angle_beta   90.00
_cell.angle_gamma   90.00
#
_symmetry.space_group_name_H-M   'P 1'
#
loop_
_entity.id
_entity.type
_entity.pdbx_description
1 polymer ?
#
loop_
_entity_poly.entity_id
_entity_poly.type
_entity_poly.pdbx_seq_one_letter_code
_entity_poly.pdbx_strand_id
1 'polypeptide(L)'
;MIDFFIELFQTQNHFLILAAGAMVGLIHAFEPDHISAMSTQIVSGKSNLTKKQSLRNLTAISSWRGMIWGFGHTSSIIIIGILIAGLSLSIGNEFFIGAELIVGAMLIALGVFTFRNKNILGQNHIHPHTHENGVSHVHTHNHTNDHKHDHRSFIIGSIHGLAGSGSIVALTASVFMGFETMMYFLVLFGIGSIIGMAVISGIIGLPFILSSKMKQTVRYMKYGISGITCLIGANIIFTIVTDYKLF
;
A
#
# COMPACT_ATOMS: atom_id res chain seq x y z
N MET A 1 16.55 15.17 12.65
CA MET A 1 15.22 15.19 11.99
C MET A 1 14.11 15.50 12.98
N ILE A 2 14.04 14.79 14.12
CA ILE A 2 13.03 15.06 15.19
C ILE A 2 13.13 16.50 15.70
N ASP A 3 14.34 17.02 15.96
CA ASP A 3 14.55 18.37 16.47
C ASP A 3 14.05 19.45 15.48
N PHE A 4 14.25 19.23 14.18
CA PHE A 4 13.71 20.12 13.14
C PHE A 4 12.18 20.19 13.17
N PHE A 5 11.51 19.04 13.38
CA PHE A 5 10.06 19.03 13.50
C PHE A 5 9.57 19.69 14.79
N ILE A 6 10.26 19.47 15.92
CA ILE A 6 9.93 20.12 17.19
C ILE A 6 10.03 21.64 17.03
N GLU A 7 11.10 22.15 16.44
CA GLU A 7 11.28 23.58 16.19
C GLU A 7 10.22 24.13 15.22
N LEU A 8 9.90 23.38 14.16
CA LEU A 8 8.86 23.73 13.19
C LEU A 8 7.48 23.85 13.85
N PHE A 9 7.17 22.93 14.78
CA PHE A 9 5.89 22.93 15.50
C PHE A 9 5.80 24.00 16.57
N GLN A 10 6.94 24.46 17.12
CA GLN A 10 6.98 25.57 18.08
C GLN A 10 6.73 26.94 17.44
N THR A 11 6.90 27.08 16.12
CA THR A 11 6.71 28.39 15.44
C THR A 11 5.25 28.86 15.39
N GLN A 12 4.27 28.04 15.77
CA GLN A 12 2.82 28.32 15.67
C GLN A 12 2.36 28.75 14.24
N ASN A 13 3.22 28.58 13.25
CA ASN A 13 2.88 28.90 11.87
C ASN A 13 2.10 27.78 11.26
N HIS A 14 0.78 27.88 11.28
CA HIS A 14 -0.12 26.87 10.71
C HIS A 14 0.24 26.47 9.27
N PHE A 15 0.66 27.43 8.45
CA PHE A 15 1.05 27.14 7.07
C PHE A 15 2.26 26.21 6.98
N LEU A 16 3.28 26.43 7.81
CA LEU A 16 4.47 25.55 7.85
C LEU A 16 4.14 24.15 8.36
N ILE A 17 3.28 24.05 9.38
CA ILE A 17 2.82 22.76 9.92
C ILE A 17 2.07 21.97 8.84
N LEU A 18 1.19 22.64 8.11
CA LEU A 18 0.41 22.03 7.06
C LEU A 18 1.28 21.59 5.86
N ALA A 19 2.23 22.43 5.45
CA ALA A 19 3.20 22.09 4.41
C ALA A 19 4.08 20.89 4.81
N ALA A 20 4.51 20.85 6.08
CA ALA A 20 5.26 19.73 6.64
C ALA A 20 4.45 18.45 6.61
N GLY A 21 3.16 18.47 6.96
CA GLY A 21 2.29 17.32 6.87
C GLY A 21 2.28 16.69 5.47
N ALA A 22 2.04 17.53 4.45
CA ALA A 22 2.04 17.06 3.06
C ALA A 22 3.40 16.50 2.63
N MET A 23 4.51 17.14 3.02
CA MET A 23 5.86 16.68 2.69
C MET A 23 6.20 15.36 3.40
N VAL A 24 5.89 15.25 4.68
CA VAL A 24 6.12 14.00 5.44
C VAL A 24 5.31 12.86 4.84
N GLY A 25 4.04 13.09 4.48
CA GLY A 25 3.22 12.11 3.80
C GLY A 25 3.79 11.68 2.45
N LEU A 26 4.31 12.63 1.67
CA LEU A 26 4.98 12.32 0.41
C LEU A 26 6.22 11.45 0.62
N ILE A 27 7.06 11.77 1.61
CA ILE A 27 8.29 11.03 1.94
C ILE A 27 7.93 9.64 2.49
N HIS A 28 6.92 9.54 3.35
CA HIS A 28 6.43 8.28 3.91
C HIS A 28 6.07 7.25 2.84
N ALA A 29 5.55 7.68 1.70
CA ALA A 29 5.26 6.78 0.59
C ALA A 29 6.52 6.06 0.05
N PHE A 30 7.73 6.55 0.32
CA PHE A 30 9.00 5.95 -0.09
C PHE A 30 9.55 4.93 0.91
N GLU A 31 8.86 4.62 1.98
CA GLU A 31 9.29 3.60 2.92
C GLU A 31 9.39 2.22 2.24
N PRO A 32 10.39 1.40 2.62
CA PRO A 32 10.66 0.13 1.92
C PRO A 32 9.50 -0.86 1.93
N ASP A 33 8.72 -0.89 2.99
CA ASP A 33 7.54 -1.74 3.14
C ASP A 33 6.41 -1.33 2.19
N HIS A 34 6.19 0.00 2.01
CA HIS A 34 5.24 0.56 1.04
C HIS A 34 5.65 0.23 -0.39
N ILE A 35 6.91 0.50 -0.75
CA ILE A 35 7.47 0.19 -2.08
C ILE A 35 7.34 -1.30 -2.38
N SER A 36 7.67 -2.17 -1.41
CA SER A 36 7.61 -3.62 -1.60
C SER A 36 6.19 -4.14 -1.77
N ALA A 37 5.24 -3.67 -0.93
CA ALA A 37 3.83 -4.03 -1.03
C ALA A 37 3.23 -3.61 -2.38
N MET A 38 3.46 -2.36 -2.82
CA MET A 38 2.98 -1.86 -4.11
C MET A 38 3.60 -2.59 -5.28
N SER A 39 4.91 -2.90 -5.22
CA SER A 39 5.61 -3.65 -6.26
C SER A 39 4.99 -5.01 -6.52
N THR A 40 4.60 -5.75 -5.46
CA THR A 40 3.95 -7.05 -5.60
C THR A 40 2.58 -6.95 -6.28
N GLN A 41 1.84 -5.88 -6.03
CA GLN A 41 0.53 -5.66 -6.65
C GLN A 41 0.64 -5.31 -8.14
N ILE A 42 1.65 -4.50 -8.52
CA ILE A 42 1.91 -4.13 -9.90
C ILE A 42 2.31 -5.37 -10.71
N VAL A 43 3.24 -6.17 -10.18
CA VAL A 43 3.79 -7.37 -10.84
C VAL A 43 2.77 -8.49 -10.95
N SER A 44 1.89 -8.63 -9.97
CA SER A 44 0.84 -9.66 -9.97
C SER A 44 -0.32 -9.33 -10.91
N GLY A 45 -0.44 -8.09 -11.36
CA GLY A 45 -1.41 -7.68 -12.37
C GLY A 45 -1.12 -8.36 -13.70
N LYS A 46 -2.05 -9.15 -14.23
CA LYS A 46 -1.94 -9.70 -15.60
C LYS A 46 -2.00 -8.56 -16.59
N SER A 47 -0.86 -8.15 -17.11
CA SER A 47 -0.83 -7.30 -18.28
C SER A 47 -1.09 -8.15 -19.53
N ASN A 48 -2.34 -8.38 -19.88
CA ASN A 48 -2.69 -8.73 -21.24
C ASN A 48 -2.44 -7.49 -22.11
N LEU A 49 -1.15 -7.16 -22.30
CA LEU A 49 -0.75 -6.03 -23.11
C LEU A 49 -1.05 -6.37 -24.56
N THR A 50 -2.20 -5.96 -25.04
CA THR A 50 -2.43 -5.86 -26.47
C THR A 50 -1.44 -4.87 -27.05
N LYS A 51 -0.87 -5.18 -28.22
CA LYS A 51 0.18 -4.43 -28.94
C LYS A 51 -0.05 -2.92 -29.08
N LYS A 52 -1.18 -2.38 -28.65
CA LYS A 52 -1.68 -1.03 -28.92
C LYS A 52 -1.83 -0.13 -27.68
N GLN A 53 -1.55 -0.63 -26.47
CA GLN A 53 -1.64 0.21 -25.26
C GLN A 53 -0.38 1.08 -25.13
N SER A 54 -0.58 2.40 -25.15
CA SER A 54 0.49 3.39 -24.95
C SER A 54 1.13 3.24 -23.56
N LEU A 55 2.44 3.47 -23.46
CA LEU A 55 3.18 3.57 -22.19
C LEU A 55 2.44 4.46 -21.18
N ARG A 56 1.88 5.57 -21.65
CA ARG A 56 1.11 6.52 -20.85
C ARG A 56 -0.10 5.87 -20.16
N ASN A 57 -0.85 5.00 -20.86
CA ASN A 57 -2.02 4.36 -20.28
C ASN A 57 -1.64 3.33 -19.22
N LEU A 58 -0.51 2.65 -19.40
CA LEU A 58 -0.05 1.63 -18.47
C LEU A 58 0.54 2.23 -17.18
N THR A 59 1.30 3.33 -17.29
CA THR A 59 1.74 4.07 -16.11
C THR A 59 0.56 4.67 -15.35
N ALA A 60 -0.44 5.22 -16.07
CA ALA A 60 -1.65 5.74 -15.44
C ALA A 60 -2.43 4.65 -14.66
N ILE A 61 -2.51 3.43 -15.17
CA ILE A 61 -3.15 2.31 -14.47
C ILE A 61 -2.37 1.95 -13.19
N SER A 62 -1.03 1.93 -13.25
CA SER A 62 -0.20 1.67 -12.07
C SER A 62 -0.35 2.78 -11.03
N SER A 63 -0.29 4.04 -11.45
CA SER A 63 -0.51 5.20 -10.58
C SER A 63 -1.90 5.20 -9.94
N TRP A 64 -2.94 4.85 -10.69
CA TRP A 64 -4.30 4.71 -10.18
C TRP A 64 -4.40 3.67 -9.06
N ARG A 65 -3.78 2.51 -9.23
CA ARG A 65 -3.72 1.49 -8.17
C ARG A 65 -2.99 1.97 -6.93
N GLY A 66 -1.87 2.69 -7.10
CA GLY A 66 -1.17 3.34 -6.00
C GLY A 66 -2.02 4.38 -5.28
N MET A 67 -2.80 5.17 -6.03
CA MET A 67 -3.74 6.14 -5.47
C MET A 67 -4.82 5.46 -4.62
N ILE A 68 -5.46 4.40 -5.11
CA ILE A 68 -6.49 3.66 -4.37
C ILE A 68 -5.91 3.01 -3.11
N TRP A 69 -4.69 2.47 -3.21
CA TRP A 69 -3.97 1.92 -2.08
C TRP A 69 -3.69 3.01 -1.03
N GLY A 70 -3.22 4.19 -1.48
CA GLY A 70 -3.01 5.37 -0.64
C GLY A 70 -4.28 5.87 0.03
N PHE A 71 -5.42 5.80 -0.66
CA PHE A 71 -6.72 6.10 -0.07
C PHE A 71 -7.07 5.16 1.09
N GLY A 72 -6.89 3.85 0.91
CA GLY A 72 -7.11 2.89 1.97
C GLY A 72 -6.21 3.16 3.18
N HIS A 73 -4.92 3.38 2.93
CA HIS A 73 -3.91 3.71 3.92
C HIS A 73 -4.28 4.96 4.72
N THR A 74 -4.53 6.07 4.04
CA THR A 74 -4.92 7.35 4.64
C THR A 74 -6.22 7.26 5.43
N SER A 75 -7.21 6.53 4.92
CA SER A 75 -8.48 6.33 5.63
C SER A 75 -8.28 5.68 7.00
N SER A 76 -7.42 4.67 7.09
CA SER A 76 -7.11 4.01 8.36
C SER A 76 -6.41 4.96 9.33
N ILE A 77 -5.45 5.77 8.86
CA ILE A 77 -4.75 6.76 9.67
C ILE A 77 -5.73 7.79 10.25
N ILE A 78 -6.61 8.33 9.42
CA ILE A 78 -7.60 9.34 9.84
C ILE A 78 -8.57 8.74 10.86
N ILE A 79 -9.06 7.50 10.62
CA ILE A 79 -9.96 6.81 11.56
C ILE A 79 -9.27 6.63 12.92
N ILE A 80 -8.03 6.15 12.96
CA ILE A 80 -7.28 5.99 14.20
C ILE A 80 -7.05 7.35 14.87
N GLY A 81 -6.71 8.39 14.11
CA GLY A 81 -6.56 9.74 14.64
C GLY A 81 -7.83 10.27 15.29
N ILE A 82 -8.99 10.06 14.67
CA ILE A 82 -10.31 10.43 15.24
C ILE A 82 -10.59 9.64 16.51
N LEU A 83 -10.31 8.33 16.54
CA LEU A 83 -10.54 7.49 17.71
C LEU A 83 -9.66 7.92 18.89
N ILE A 84 -8.39 8.22 18.67
CA ILE A 84 -7.46 8.63 19.72
C ILE A 84 -7.79 10.03 20.22
N ALA A 85 -7.83 11.01 19.33
CA ALA A 85 -7.92 12.42 19.72
C ALA A 85 -9.37 12.93 19.81
N GLY A 86 -10.27 12.46 18.94
CA GLY A 86 -11.66 12.90 18.92
C GLY A 86 -12.50 12.25 20.02
N LEU A 87 -12.29 10.97 20.31
CA LEU A 87 -13.01 10.22 21.34
C LEU A 87 -12.19 10.03 22.61
N SER A 88 -10.96 10.59 22.67
CA SER A 88 -10.03 10.43 23.80
C SER A 88 -9.79 8.95 24.18
N LEU A 89 -9.78 8.07 23.18
CA LEU A 89 -9.55 6.64 23.40
C LEU A 89 -8.05 6.39 23.59
N SER A 90 -7.70 5.74 24.70
CA SER A 90 -6.34 5.21 24.90
C SER A 90 -6.19 3.89 24.16
N ILE A 91 -5.46 3.89 23.06
CA ILE A 91 -5.09 2.67 22.36
C ILE A 91 -3.72 2.22 22.89
N GLY A 92 -3.66 1.04 23.48
CA GLY A 92 -2.42 0.50 24.04
C GLY A 92 -1.38 0.17 22.97
N ASN A 93 -0.10 0.19 23.35
CA ASN A 93 1.00 -0.16 22.45
C ASN A 93 0.85 -1.57 21.87
N GLU A 94 0.23 -2.50 22.60
CA GLU A 94 -0.02 -3.87 22.14
C GLU A 94 -0.85 -3.92 20.86
N PHE A 95 -1.79 -2.98 20.68
CA PHE A 95 -2.56 -2.87 19.44
C PHE A 95 -1.66 -2.54 18.24
N PHE A 96 -0.77 -1.57 18.39
CA PHE A 96 0.13 -1.17 17.30
C PHE A 96 1.15 -2.25 17.00
N ILE A 97 1.70 -2.91 18.03
CA ILE A 97 2.58 -4.08 17.88
C ILE A 97 1.87 -5.19 17.10
N GLY A 98 0.64 -5.52 17.49
CA GLY A 98 -0.18 -6.52 16.78
C GLY A 98 -0.44 -6.13 15.32
N ALA A 99 -0.73 -4.86 15.06
CA ALA A 99 -0.94 -4.35 13.71
C ALA A 99 0.33 -4.42 12.85
N GLU A 100 1.50 -4.08 13.40
CA GLU A 100 2.79 -4.21 12.70
C GLU A 100 3.15 -5.67 12.39
N LEU A 101 2.85 -6.60 13.31
CA LEU A 101 3.00 -8.04 13.04
C LEU A 101 2.10 -8.50 11.89
N ILE A 102 0.87 -7.99 11.81
CA ILE A 102 -0.04 -8.28 10.69
C ILE A 102 0.53 -7.76 9.38
N VAL A 103 1.15 -6.57 9.35
CA VAL A 103 1.80 -6.06 8.14
C VAL A 103 3.01 -6.90 7.76
N GLY A 104 3.86 -7.28 8.71
CA GLY A 104 4.98 -8.18 8.43
C GLY A 104 4.51 -9.50 7.81
N ALA A 105 3.49 -10.13 8.40
CA ALA A 105 2.87 -11.34 7.87
C ALA A 105 2.22 -11.12 6.49
N MET A 106 1.55 -10.00 6.28
CA MET A 106 0.96 -9.62 4.99
C MET A 106 2.02 -9.46 3.91
N LEU A 107 3.16 -8.84 4.19
CA LEU A 107 4.27 -8.70 3.24
C LEU A 107 4.84 -10.06 2.86
N ILE A 108 5.06 -10.96 3.82
CA ILE A 108 5.50 -12.34 3.54
C ILE A 108 4.47 -13.04 2.64
N ALA A 109 3.19 -12.96 2.98
CA ALA A 109 2.14 -13.54 2.17
C ALA A 109 2.13 -12.98 0.73
N LEU A 110 2.20 -11.65 0.56
CA LEU A 110 2.27 -10.99 -0.74
C LEU A 110 3.48 -11.45 -1.55
N GLY A 111 4.67 -11.54 -0.93
CA GLY A 111 5.88 -12.04 -1.56
C GLY A 111 5.73 -13.49 -2.03
N VAL A 112 5.28 -14.40 -1.16
CA VAL A 112 5.07 -15.82 -1.49
C VAL A 112 4.03 -16.00 -2.59
N PHE A 113 2.92 -15.28 -2.54
CA PHE A 113 1.88 -15.37 -3.58
C PHE A 113 2.38 -14.84 -4.92
N THR A 114 3.17 -13.75 -4.89
CA THR A 114 3.81 -13.20 -6.09
C THR A 114 4.79 -14.20 -6.67
N PHE A 115 5.61 -14.84 -5.86
CA PHE A 115 6.54 -15.90 -6.28
C PHE A 115 5.80 -17.07 -6.93
N ARG A 116 4.73 -17.56 -6.31
CA ARG A 116 3.94 -18.71 -6.80
C ARG A 116 3.04 -18.41 -8.00
N ASN A 117 3.06 -17.19 -8.54
CA ASN A 117 2.14 -16.76 -9.61
C ASN A 117 0.64 -16.90 -9.26
N LYS A 118 0.30 -17.02 -7.99
CA LYS A 118 -1.08 -17.14 -7.55
C LYS A 118 -1.67 -15.74 -7.34
N ASN A 119 -2.78 -15.46 -7.99
CA ASN A 119 -3.56 -14.26 -7.68
C ASN A 119 -4.33 -14.52 -6.39
N ILE A 120 -4.06 -13.74 -5.33
CA ILE A 120 -4.66 -13.92 -3.99
C ILE A 120 -6.20 -13.82 -4.00
N LEU A 121 -6.77 -13.10 -4.97
CA LEU A 121 -8.22 -12.87 -5.08
C LEU A 121 -8.75 -12.98 -6.53
N GLY A 122 -7.99 -13.57 -7.45
CA GLY A 122 -8.41 -13.75 -8.83
C GLY A 122 -8.80 -15.20 -9.09
N GLN A 123 -10.07 -15.53 -9.03
CA GLN A 123 -10.56 -16.84 -9.45
C GLN A 123 -10.69 -16.84 -10.97
N ASN A 124 -9.88 -17.67 -11.65
CA ASN A 124 -10.22 -18.13 -12.97
C ASN A 124 -11.32 -19.18 -12.79
N HIS A 125 -12.56 -18.83 -13.02
CA HIS A 125 -13.64 -19.79 -13.06
C HIS A 125 -13.68 -20.43 -14.44
N ILE A 126 -13.62 -21.73 -14.47
CA ILE A 126 -13.85 -22.54 -15.66
C ILE A 126 -15.30 -23.00 -15.56
N HIS A 127 -16.15 -22.50 -16.46
CA HIS A 127 -17.54 -22.93 -16.54
C HIS A 127 -17.75 -23.68 -17.86
N PRO A 128 -18.35 -24.88 -17.84
CA PRO A 128 -18.89 -25.49 -19.06
C PRO A 128 -20.15 -24.70 -19.46
N HIS A 129 -20.21 -24.25 -20.70
CA HIS A 129 -21.41 -23.65 -21.30
C HIS A 129 -21.93 -24.58 -22.42
N THR A 130 -23.22 -24.76 -22.43
CA THR A 130 -23.92 -25.43 -23.52
C THR A 130 -24.68 -24.36 -24.28
N HIS A 131 -24.41 -24.19 -25.56
CA HIS A 131 -25.17 -23.31 -26.44
C HIS A 131 -26.44 -24.03 -26.94
N GLU A 132 -27.41 -23.24 -27.39
CA GLU A 132 -28.67 -23.78 -27.94
C GLU A 132 -28.48 -24.80 -29.07
N ASN A 133 -27.28 -24.83 -29.67
CA ASN A 133 -26.91 -25.79 -30.71
C ASN A 133 -26.30 -27.12 -30.17
N GLY A 134 -26.38 -27.40 -28.86
CA GLY A 134 -25.95 -28.66 -28.26
C GLY A 134 -24.42 -28.87 -28.15
N VAL A 135 -23.60 -27.90 -28.52
CA VAL A 135 -22.15 -27.98 -28.42
C VAL A 135 -21.70 -27.45 -27.06
N SER A 136 -21.18 -28.37 -26.23
CA SER A 136 -20.54 -28.02 -24.95
C SER A 136 -19.06 -27.80 -25.19
N HIS A 137 -18.56 -26.59 -24.83
CA HIS A 137 -17.14 -26.33 -24.78
C HIS A 137 -16.78 -25.64 -23.48
N VAL A 138 -15.54 -25.86 -23.06
CA VAL A 138 -14.98 -25.26 -21.86
C VAL A 138 -14.04 -24.12 -22.28
N HIS A 139 -14.35 -22.91 -21.89
CA HIS A 139 -13.43 -21.79 -22.08
C HIS A 139 -13.29 -20.98 -20.80
N THR A 140 -12.15 -20.37 -20.65
CA THR A 140 -11.83 -19.55 -19.51
C THR A 140 -12.35 -18.14 -19.75
N HIS A 141 -13.42 -17.76 -19.10
CA HIS A 141 -13.85 -16.37 -19.08
C HIS A 141 -12.98 -15.56 -18.11
N ASN A 142 -12.28 -14.60 -18.64
CA ASN A 142 -11.71 -13.53 -17.85
C ASN A 142 -12.79 -12.46 -17.70
N HIS A 143 -13.47 -12.44 -16.57
CA HIS A 143 -14.26 -11.27 -16.20
C HIS A 143 -13.27 -10.15 -15.88
N THR A 144 -12.91 -9.38 -16.89
CA THR A 144 -12.19 -8.13 -16.76
C THR A 144 -13.15 -7.06 -16.22
N ASN A 145 -13.69 -7.29 -15.03
CA ASN A 145 -14.26 -6.21 -14.27
C ASN A 145 -13.09 -5.52 -13.56
N ASP A 146 -12.59 -4.45 -14.14
CA ASP A 146 -11.54 -3.60 -13.58
C ASP A 146 -11.84 -3.16 -12.14
N HIS A 147 -13.11 -3.09 -11.76
CA HIS A 147 -13.57 -2.73 -10.41
C HIS A 147 -13.13 -3.70 -9.29
N LYS A 148 -12.87 -4.98 -9.56
CA LYS A 148 -12.44 -5.95 -8.52
C LYS A 148 -10.99 -5.78 -8.08
N HIS A 149 -10.15 -5.18 -8.91
CA HIS A 149 -8.75 -4.93 -8.56
C HIS A 149 -8.60 -3.73 -7.62
N ASP A 150 -9.50 -2.78 -7.70
CA ASP A 150 -9.47 -1.55 -6.91
C ASP A 150 -9.77 -1.82 -5.45
N HIS A 151 -10.77 -2.65 -5.15
CA HIS A 151 -11.09 -3.06 -3.76
C HIS A 151 -9.91 -3.75 -3.07
N ARG A 152 -9.14 -4.57 -3.79
CA ARG A 152 -7.97 -5.25 -3.24
C ARG A 152 -6.88 -4.26 -2.84
N SER A 153 -6.54 -3.30 -3.71
CA SER A 153 -5.55 -2.27 -3.41
C SER A 153 -5.98 -1.44 -2.20
N PHE A 154 -7.25 -1.07 -2.13
CA PHE A 154 -7.82 -0.35 -1.00
C PHE A 154 -7.70 -1.13 0.32
N ILE A 155 -8.12 -2.40 0.35
CA ILE A 155 -8.08 -3.24 1.56
C ILE A 155 -6.63 -3.44 2.04
N ILE A 156 -5.70 -3.76 1.14
CA ILE A 156 -4.30 -3.93 1.51
C ILE A 156 -3.72 -2.62 2.03
N GLY A 157 -4.05 -1.48 1.39
CA GLY A 157 -3.68 -0.16 1.86
C GLY A 157 -4.23 0.14 3.25
N SER A 158 -5.50 -0.19 3.50
CA SER A 158 -6.12 0.02 4.82
C SER A 158 -5.45 -0.80 5.93
N ILE A 159 -5.13 -2.07 5.67
CA ILE A 159 -4.40 -2.91 6.63
C ILE A 159 -3.01 -2.32 6.90
N HIS A 160 -2.33 -1.85 5.86
CA HIS A 160 -1.01 -1.26 5.98
C HIS A 160 -1.05 0.06 6.77
N GLY A 161 -2.04 0.91 6.49
CA GLY A 161 -2.24 2.16 7.21
C GLY A 161 -2.57 1.99 8.69
N LEU A 162 -3.23 0.88 9.05
CA LEU A 162 -3.54 0.57 10.44
C LEU A 162 -2.28 0.32 11.29
N ALA A 163 -1.26 -0.25 10.70
CA ALA A 163 -0.04 -0.66 11.40
C ALA A 163 1.04 0.42 11.41
N GLY A 164 1.46 0.88 10.24
CA GLY A 164 2.57 1.83 10.11
C GLY A 164 2.28 3.23 10.65
N SER A 165 1.01 3.57 10.81
CA SER A 165 0.58 4.90 11.23
C SER A 165 0.50 5.12 12.73
N GLY A 166 0.56 4.05 13.53
CA GLY A 166 0.42 4.17 14.99
C GLY A 166 1.44 5.12 15.59
N SER A 167 2.69 5.03 15.19
CA SER A 167 3.76 5.92 15.63
C SER A 167 3.54 7.37 15.16
N ILE A 168 3.08 7.57 13.91
CA ILE A 168 2.82 8.90 13.36
C ILE A 168 1.63 9.55 14.08
N VAL A 169 0.53 8.82 14.28
CA VAL A 169 -0.64 9.33 14.98
C VAL A 169 -0.32 9.60 16.45
N ALA A 170 0.40 8.70 17.13
CA ALA A 170 0.81 8.90 18.51
C ALA A 170 1.75 10.12 18.65
N LEU A 171 2.72 10.27 17.75
CA LEU A 171 3.61 11.43 17.71
C LEU A 171 2.82 12.72 17.50
N THR A 172 1.93 12.75 16.51
CA THR A 172 1.12 13.94 16.23
C THR A 172 0.18 14.28 17.37
N ALA A 173 -0.44 13.28 18.01
CA ALA A 173 -1.29 13.48 19.17
C ALA A 173 -0.51 14.04 20.38
N SER A 174 0.76 13.68 20.53
CA SER A 174 1.63 14.20 21.60
C SER A 174 2.16 15.61 21.36
N VAL A 175 2.31 16.02 20.10
CA VAL A 175 2.90 17.29 19.70
C VAL A 175 1.85 18.38 19.51
N PHE A 176 0.69 18.04 18.95
CA PHE A 176 -0.35 19.03 18.68
C PHE A 176 -1.26 19.24 19.89
N MET A 177 -1.36 20.48 20.36
CA MET A 177 -2.20 20.88 21.50
C MET A 177 -3.69 20.99 21.17
N GLY A 178 -4.13 20.67 19.93
CA GLY A 178 -5.53 20.79 19.50
C GLY A 178 -5.94 19.76 18.45
N PHE A 179 -7.14 19.24 18.62
CA PHE A 179 -7.75 18.26 17.70
C PHE A 179 -7.79 18.75 16.25
N GLU A 180 -8.16 20.02 16.04
CA GLU A 180 -8.27 20.60 14.71
C GLU A 180 -6.92 20.62 13.97
N THR A 181 -5.86 21.10 14.62
CA THR A 181 -4.52 21.18 14.02
C THR A 181 -3.98 19.79 13.70
N MET A 182 -4.21 18.83 14.58
CA MET A 182 -3.84 17.44 14.34
C MET A 182 -4.59 16.87 13.13
N MET A 183 -5.90 17.11 13.03
CA MET A 183 -6.70 16.64 11.90
C MET A 183 -6.27 17.26 10.58
N TYR A 184 -6.01 18.56 10.55
CA TYR A 184 -5.47 19.22 9.35
C TYR A 184 -4.13 18.62 8.93
N PHE A 185 -3.22 18.40 9.89
CA PHE A 185 -1.94 17.74 9.60
C PHE A 185 -2.14 16.35 9.02
N LEU A 186 -2.98 15.50 9.63
CA LEU A 186 -3.24 14.12 9.16
C LEU A 186 -3.89 14.10 7.77
N VAL A 187 -4.79 15.03 7.48
CA VAL A 187 -5.42 15.14 6.15
C VAL A 187 -4.36 15.51 5.09
N LEU A 188 -3.50 16.49 5.38
CA LEU A 188 -2.45 16.88 4.43
C LEU A 188 -1.36 15.82 4.29
N PHE A 189 -0.98 15.17 5.39
CA PHE A 189 -0.14 13.97 5.36
C PHE A 189 -0.76 12.89 4.45
N GLY A 190 -2.06 12.65 4.59
CA GLY A 190 -2.77 11.70 3.74
C GLY A 190 -2.77 12.08 2.26
N ILE A 191 -3.00 13.34 1.94
CA ILE A 191 -2.92 13.84 0.55
C ILE A 191 -1.51 13.64 0.00
N GLY A 192 -0.47 14.00 0.76
CA GLY A 192 0.92 13.78 0.39
C GLY A 192 1.23 12.31 0.14
N SER A 193 0.78 11.44 1.04
CA SER A 193 0.94 9.97 0.92
C SER A 193 0.26 9.43 -0.32
N ILE A 194 -0.98 9.82 -0.62
CA ILE A 194 -1.72 9.38 -1.81
C ILE A 194 -0.98 9.78 -3.09
N ILE A 195 -0.50 11.02 -3.15
CA ILE A 195 0.27 11.53 -4.29
C ILE A 195 1.59 10.74 -4.42
N GLY A 196 2.32 10.57 -3.33
CA GLY A 196 3.57 9.80 -3.30
C GLY A 196 3.38 8.37 -3.78
N MET A 197 2.37 7.67 -3.28
CA MET A 197 2.04 6.30 -3.66
C MET A 197 1.63 6.18 -5.13
N ALA A 198 0.87 7.16 -5.64
CA ALA A 198 0.53 7.22 -7.06
C ALA A 198 1.77 7.39 -7.95
N VAL A 199 2.67 8.30 -7.58
CA VAL A 199 3.91 8.57 -8.31
C VAL A 199 4.83 7.35 -8.30
N ILE A 200 5.08 6.78 -7.11
CA ILE A 200 5.95 5.60 -6.96
C ILE A 200 5.41 4.42 -7.73
N SER A 201 4.10 4.14 -7.62
CA SER A 201 3.48 3.04 -8.36
C SER A 201 3.62 3.22 -9.87
N GLY A 202 3.51 4.44 -10.38
CA GLY A 202 3.77 4.76 -11.77
C GLY A 202 5.21 4.47 -12.18
N ILE A 203 6.18 4.91 -11.36
CA ILE A 203 7.61 4.69 -11.58
C ILE A 203 7.96 3.20 -11.55
N ILE A 204 7.49 2.46 -10.54
CA ILE A 204 7.72 1.01 -10.42
C ILE A 204 7.11 0.26 -11.60
N GLY A 205 5.98 0.71 -12.12
CA GLY A 205 5.33 0.11 -13.28
C GLY A 205 6.16 0.19 -14.56
N LEU A 206 6.97 1.23 -14.73
CA LEU A 206 7.76 1.48 -15.95
C LEU A 206 8.67 0.31 -16.36
N PRO A 207 9.55 -0.25 -15.51
CA PRO A 207 10.42 -1.37 -15.87
C PRO A 207 9.63 -2.59 -16.35
N PHE A 208 8.47 -2.88 -15.74
CA PHE A 208 7.62 -3.99 -16.17
C PHE A 208 6.98 -3.76 -17.53
N ILE A 209 6.59 -2.53 -17.81
CA ILE A 209 6.03 -2.13 -19.09
C ILE A 209 7.11 -2.25 -20.19
N LEU A 210 8.29 -1.71 -19.94
CA LEU A 210 9.42 -1.74 -20.88
C LEU A 210 9.91 -3.16 -21.16
N SER A 211 9.91 -4.00 -20.12
CA SER A 211 10.35 -5.40 -20.22
C SER A 211 9.23 -6.37 -20.63
N SER A 212 8.02 -5.89 -20.91
CA SER A 212 6.83 -6.72 -21.15
C SER A 212 7.01 -7.76 -22.29
N LYS A 213 7.87 -7.47 -23.27
CA LYS A 213 8.23 -8.39 -24.36
C LYS A 213 9.26 -9.44 -23.94
N MET A 214 9.98 -9.23 -22.84
CA MET A 214 11.08 -10.06 -22.37
C MET A 214 10.58 -10.93 -21.20
N LYS A 215 9.88 -12.00 -21.51
CA LYS A 215 9.25 -12.89 -20.48
C LYS A 215 10.22 -13.33 -19.39
N GLN A 216 11.49 -13.56 -19.72
CA GLN A 216 12.50 -14.02 -18.77
C GLN A 216 12.91 -12.90 -17.81
N THR A 217 13.13 -11.69 -18.30
CA THR A 217 13.44 -10.50 -17.50
C THR A 217 12.32 -10.21 -16.50
N VAL A 218 11.07 -10.20 -16.95
CA VAL A 218 9.89 -10.00 -16.08
C VAL A 218 9.83 -11.08 -15.00
N ARG A 219 10.17 -12.33 -15.33
CA ARG A 219 10.21 -13.44 -14.35
C ARG A 219 11.27 -13.20 -13.28
N TYR A 220 12.49 -12.81 -13.66
CA TYR A 220 13.55 -12.52 -12.68
C TYR A 220 13.22 -11.30 -11.80
N MET A 221 12.70 -10.22 -12.40
CA MET A 221 12.21 -9.07 -11.63
C MET A 221 11.16 -9.48 -10.60
N LYS A 222 10.25 -10.36 -11.00
CA LYS A 222 9.21 -10.90 -10.12
C LYS A 222 9.80 -11.68 -8.94
N TYR A 223 10.76 -12.54 -9.20
CA TYR A 223 11.43 -13.30 -8.13
C TYR A 223 12.22 -12.38 -7.18
N GLY A 224 12.92 -11.39 -7.74
CA GLY A 224 13.64 -10.39 -6.94
C GLY A 224 12.69 -9.62 -6.00
N ILE A 225 11.61 -9.07 -6.54
CA ILE A 225 10.61 -8.35 -5.74
C ILE A 225 9.99 -9.27 -4.68
N SER A 226 9.62 -10.49 -5.05
CA SER A 226 9.06 -11.45 -4.09
C SER A 226 10.01 -11.73 -2.93
N GLY A 227 11.29 -11.95 -3.23
CA GLY A 227 12.33 -12.18 -2.20
C GLY A 227 12.52 -10.97 -1.29
N ILE A 228 12.66 -9.78 -1.87
CA ILE A 228 12.81 -8.53 -1.10
C ILE A 228 11.60 -8.30 -0.20
N THR A 229 10.39 -8.47 -0.71
CA THR A 229 9.16 -8.28 0.07
C THR A 229 9.08 -9.26 1.24
N CYS A 230 9.44 -10.53 1.03
CA CYS A 230 9.52 -11.51 2.12
C CYS A 230 10.58 -11.15 3.16
N LEU A 231 11.74 -10.67 2.73
CA LEU A 231 12.81 -10.25 3.64
C LEU A 231 12.40 -9.05 4.49
N ILE A 232 11.76 -8.04 3.89
CA ILE A 232 11.25 -6.88 4.63
C ILE A 232 10.20 -7.32 5.65
N GLY A 233 9.23 -8.15 5.25
CA GLY A 233 8.23 -8.67 6.18
C GLY A 233 8.83 -9.50 7.33
N ALA A 234 9.81 -10.33 7.03
CA ALA A 234 10.53 -11.11 8.05
C ALA A 234 11.34 -10.21 8.99
N ASN A 235 11.99 -9.16 8.46
CA ASN A 235 12.72 -8.19 9.26
C ASN A 235 11.80 -7.43 10.23
N ILE A 236 10.62 -6.98 9.77
CA ILE A 236 9.63 -6.33 10.63
C ILE A 236 9.26 -7.26 11.80
N ILE A 237 8.88 -8.51 11.51
CA ILE A 237 8.52 -9.48 12.55
C ILE A 237 9.69 -9.73 13.50
N PHE A 238 10.90 -9.92 12.98
CA PHE A 238 12.10 -10.16 13.78
C PHE A 238 12.38 -8.98 14.72
N THR A 239 12.33 -7.75 14.22
CA THR A 239 12.54 -6.54 15.03
C THR A 239 11.53 -6.45 16.17
N ILE A 240 10.25 -6.66 15.87
CA ILE A 240 9.20 -6.62 16.89
C ILE A 240 9.41 -7.69 17.96
N VAL A 241 9.70 -8.92 17.55
CA VAL A 241 9.91 -10.03 18.48
C VAL A 241 11.12 -9.76 19.40
N THR A 242 12.20 -9.19 18.87
CA THR A 242 13.42 -8.90 19.65
C THR A 242 13.24 -7.69 20.57
N ASP A 243 12.61 -6.63 20.10
CA ASP A 243 12.47 -5.39 20.87
C ASP A 243 11.47 -5.54 22.02
N TYR A 244 10.39 -6.29 21.81
CA TYR A 244 9.35 -6.51 22.83
C TYR A 244 9.52 -7.81 23.61
N LYS A 245 10.59 -8.61 23.35
CA LYS A 245 10.86 -9.88 24.03
C LYS A 245 9.64 -10.79 24.13
N LEU A 246 8.97 -10.97 22.98
CA LEU A 246 7.71 -11.72 22.92
C LEU A 246 7.88 -13.24 23.15
N PHE A 247 9.15 -13.72 23.23
CA PHE A 247 9.55 -15.10 23.57
C PHE A 247 10.77 -15.11 24.48
#